data_6060497bc23b56a298709f9a29024e46
#
_entry.id   6060497bc23b56a298709f9a29024e46
#
_cell.length_a   1.000
_cell.length_b   1.000
_cell.length_c   1.000
_cell.angle_alpha   90.00
_cell.angle_beta   90.00
_cell.angle_gamma   90.00
#
_symmetry.space_group_name_H-M   'P 1'
#
loop_
_entity.id
_entity.type
_entity.pdbx_description
1 polymer ?
#
loop_
_entity_poly.entity_id
_entity_poly.type
_entity_poly.pdbx_seq_one_letter_code
_entity_poly.pdbx_strand_id
1 'polypeptide(L)'
;MKLSHSYSAIKLYENCPLRYYRQRILKEVKDEDNQYTIYGSRVHEALEKRLRDNEELPKDSAHYEPLIQSIERTVGDGELFVEREMTLNENLEETGWFDSDAWFRGKLDVLIVRGKTAVVMDWKTGKRKPDFDQLEMFALLTWKIFPEVDKVKTSFV
;
A
#
# COMPACT_ATOMS: atom_id res chain seq x y z
N MET A 1 -14.02 -21.95 1.28
CA MET A 1 -13.61 -20.67 0.65
C MET A 1 -12.35 -20.19 1.36
N LYS A 2 -11.23 -20.15 0.66
CA LYS A 2 -9.98 -19.63 1.25
C LYS A 2 -10.06 -18.11 1.28
N LEU A 3 -9.89 -17.49 2.44
CA LEU A 3 -9.92 -16.05 2.60
C LEU A 3 -8.51 -15.50 2.46
N SER A 4 -8.34 -14.50 1.61
CA SER A 4 -7.12 -13.70 1.61
C SER A 4 -7.24 -12.56 2.61
N HIS A 5 -6.16 -12.28 3.29
CA HIS A 5 -6.05 -11.26 4.32
C HIS A 5 -5.30 -10.04 3.78
N SER A 6 -5.61 -8.88 4.32
CA SER A 6 -4.85 -7.65 4.13
C SER A 6 -4.78 -6.91 5.46
N TYR A 7 -3.87 -5.96 5.59
CA TYR A 7 -3.79 -5.13 6.78
C TYR A 7 -5.16 -4.53 7.16
N SER A 8 -5.85 -3.89 6.22
CA SER A 8 -7.17 -3.30 6.46
C SER A 8 -8.24 -4.32 6.88
N ALA A 9 -8.17 -5.54 6.34
CA ALA A 9 -9.09 -6.62 6.71
C ALA A 9 -8.84 -7.11 8.14
N ILE A 10 -7.57 -7.23 8.54
CA ILE A 10 -7.17 -7.61 9.90
C ILE A 10 -7.64 -6.53 10.89
N LYS A 11 -7.36 -5.26 10.60
CA LYS A 11 -7.82 -4.14 11.46
C LYS A 11 -9.34 -4.06 11.57
N LEU A 12 -10.05 -4.33 10.49
CA LEU A 12 -11.52 -4.40 10.54
C LEU A 12 -11.99 -5.50 11.48
N TYR A 13 -11.35 -6.68 11.43
CA TYR A 13 -11.67 -7.80 12.34
C TYR A 13 -11.36 -7.47 13.80
N GLU A 14 -10.17 -6.91 14.08
CA GLU A 14 -9.77 -6.49 15.43
C GLU A 14 -10.73 -5.46 16.02
N ASN A 15 -11.16 -4.49 15.21
CA ASN A 15 -12.10 -3.45 15.66
C ASN A 15 -13.52 -3.98 15.88
N CYS A 16 -14.02 -4.83 14.98
CA CYS A 16 -15.36 -5.40 15.09
C CYS A 16 -15.51 -6.67 14.24
N PRO A 17 -15.37 -7.87 14.83
CA PRO A 17 -15.52 -9.14 14.11
C PRO A 17 -16.87 -9.29 13.39
N LEU A 18 -17.95 -8.76 13.97
CA LEU A 18 -19.27 -8.80 13.33
C LEU A 18 -19.32 -7.95 12.05
N ARG A 19 -18.71 -6.75 12.08
CA ARG A 19 -18.61 -5.89 10.89
C ARG A 19 -17.77 -6.56 9.83
N TYR A 20 -16.60 -7.12 10.19
CA TYR A 20 -15.77 -7.91 9.28
C TYR A 20 -16.59 -9.03 8.62
N TYR A 21 -17.32 -9.82 9.42
CA TYR A 21 -18.15 -10.91 8.92
C TYR A 21 -19.18 -10.43 7.90
N ARG A 22 -19.94 -9.37 8.22
CA ARG A 22 -20.95 -8.83 7.32
C ARG A 22 -20.38 -8.18 6.06
N GLN A 23 -19.24 -7.50 6.17
CA GLN A 23 -18.62 -6.81 5.02
C GLN A 23 -17.80 -7.76 4.14
N ARG A 24 -17.01 -8.66 4.73
CA ARG A 24 -16.03 -9.47 3.98
C ARG A 24 -16.53 -10.87 3.65
N ILE A 25 -17.34 -11.46 4.50
CA ILE A 25 -17.85 -12.83 4.32
C ILE A 25 -19.20 -12.80 3.63
N LEU A 26 -20.20 -12.16 4.24
CA LEU A 26 -21.55 -12.09 3.70
C LEU A 26 -21.71 -11.06 2.57
N LYS A 27 -20.87 -10.02 2.54
CA LYS A 27 -20.91 -8.91 1.57
C LYS A 27 -22.25 -8.16 1.56
N GLU A 28 -22.92 -8.13 2.73
CA GLU A 28 -24.22 -7.47 2.92
C GLU A 28 -24.08 -5.96 3.14
N VAL A 29 -22.95 -5.53 3.69
CA VAL A 29 -22.70 -4.14 4.04
C VAL A 29 -21.49 -3.65 3.25
N LYS A 30 -21.61 -2.47 2.66
CA LYS A 30 -20.52 -1.73 2.03
C LYS A 30 -20.20 -0.51 2.89
N ASP A 31 -18.92 -0.11 2.90
CA ASP A 31 -18.56 1.18 3.47
C ASP A 31 -19.15 2.30 2.59
N GLU A 32 -19.73 3.30 3.22
CA GLU A 32 -20.16 4.51 2.53
C GLU A 32 -18.95 5.45 2.40
N ASP A 33 -18.73 5.91 1.18
CA ASP A 33 -17.73 6.94 0.94
C ASP A 33 -18.18 8.26 1.56
N ASN A 34 -17.28 8.89 2.26
CA ASN A 34 -17.47 10.25 2.76
C ASN A 34 -16.50 11.20 2.04
N GLN A 35 -16.70 12.51 2.23
CA GLN A 35 -15.87 13.53 1.55
C GLN A 35 -14.36 13.37 1.78
N TYR A 36 -13.97 12.85 2.95
CA TYR A 36 -12.56 12.62 3.30
C TYR A 36 -11.98 11.41 2.57
N THR A 37 -12.74 10.32 2.45
CA THR A 37 -12.33 9.13 1.71
C THR A 37 -12.23 9.41 0.22
N ILE A 38 -13.20 10.16 -0.33
CA ILE A 38 -13.20 10.59 -1.74
C ILE A 38 -11.99 11.50 -2.02
N TYR A 39 -11.73 12.48 -1.15
CA TYR A 39 -10.57 13.35 -1.29
C TYR A 39 -9.27 12.55 -1.24
N GLY A 40 -9.12 11.66 -0.24
CA GLY A 40 -7.95 10.80 -0.09
C GLY A 40 -7.67 9.98 -1.34
N SER A 41 -8.69 9.27 -1.85
CA SER A 41 -8.57 8.44 -3.06
C SER A 41 -8.15 9.27 -4.28
N ARG A 42 -8.70 10.49 -4.43
CA ARG A 42 -8.34 11.39 -5.54
C ARG A 42 -6.88 11.86 -5.44
N VAL A 43 -6.40 12.18 -4.23
CA VAL A 43 -5.00 12.55 -4.03
C VAL A 43 -4.08 11.37 -4.35
N HIS A 44 -4.37 10.16 -3.85
CA HIS A 44 -3.60 8.95 -4.16
C HIS A 44 -3.51 8.73 -5.68
N GLU A 45 -4.64 8.79 -6.39
CA GLU A 45 -4.67 8.65 -7.85
C GLU A 45 -3.84 9.72 -8.56
N ALA A 46 -3.87 10.98 -8.10
CA ALA A 46 -3.08 12.04 -8.68
C ALA A 46 -1.56 11.82 -8.48
N LEU A 47 -1.15 11.39 -7.27
CA LEU A 47 0.25 11.09 -6.96
C LEU A 47 0.75 9.86 -7.74
N GLU A 48 -0.09 8.82 -7.87
CA GLU A 48 0.17 7.65 -8.70
C GLU A 48 0.44 8.04 -10.15
N LYS A 49 -0.47 8.78 -10.79
CA LYS A 49 -0.33 9.24 -12.18
C LYS A 49 0.88 10.14 -12.39
N ARG A 50 1.15 11.01 -11.41
CA ARG A 50 2.35 11.88 -11.48
C ARG A 50 3.64 11.07 -11.42
N LEU A 51 3.73 10.06 -10.56
CA LEU A 51 4.93 9.22 -10.46
C LEU A 51 5.08 8.24 -11.62
N ARG A 52 3.97 7.65 -12.10
CA ARG A 52 4.01 6.60 -13.12
C ARG A 52 4.03 7.17 -14.54
N ASP A 53 3.17 8.16 -14.79
CA ASP A 53 2.87 8.65 -16.14
C ASP A 53 3.40 10.07 -16.37
N ASN A 54 4.00 10.69 -15.35
CA ASN A 54 4.50 12.07 -15.34
C ASN A 54 3.40 13.12 -15.65
N GLU A 55 2.15 12.84 -15.25
CA GLU A 55 1.04 13.78 -15.37
C GLU A 55 1.20 14.94 -14.36
N GLU A 56 0.79 16.15 -14.75
CA GLU A 56 0.81 17.28 -13.82
C GLU A 56 -0.19 17.08 -12.68
N LEU A 57 0.26 17.41 -11.45
CA LEU A 57 -0.64 17.37 -10.29
C LEU A 57 -1.77 18.39 -10.42
N PRO A 58 -3.01 18.02 -10.07
CA PRO A 58 -4.10 18.99 -9.92
C PRO A 58 -3.75 20.11 -8.95
N LYS A 59 -4.33 21.30 -9.13
CA LYS A 59 -4.04 22.49 -8.31
C LYS A 59 -4.15 22.26 -6.81
N ASP A 60 -5.12 21.46 -6.38
CA ASP A 60 -5.37 21.12 -4.97
C ASP A 60 -4.35 20.11 -4.39
N SER A 61 -3.61 19.43 -5.26
CA SER A 61 -2.56 18.46 -4.92
C SER A 61 -1.15 18.96 -5.27
N ALA A 62 -1.01 20.14 -5.86
CA ALA A 62 0.27 20.70 -6.33
C ALA A 62 1.30 20.86 -5.19
N HIS A 63 0.85 21.00 -3.95
CA HIS A 63 1.73 21.09 -2.78
C HIS A 63 2.52 19.80 -2.48
N TYR A 64 2.15 18.67 -3.11
CA TYR A 64 2.92 17.42 -3.02
C TYR A 64 4.08 17.32 -4.02
N GLU A 65 4.21 18.24 -4.98
CA GLU A 65 5.28 18.19 -5.98
C GLU A 65 6.71 18.11 -5.39
N PRO A 66 7.06 18.85 -4.31
CA PRO A 66 8.37 18.70 -3.67
C PRO A 66 8.62 17.28 -3.12
N LEU A 67 7.57 16.61 -2.62
CA LEU A 67 7.65 15.23 -2.15
C LEU A 67 7.90 14.28 -3.32
N ILE A 68 7.17 14.43 -4.43
CA ILE A 68 7.37 13.64 -5.65
C ILE A 68 8.81 13.77 -6.14
N GLN A 69 9.34 14.97 -6.24
CA GLN A 69 10.73 15.23 -6.63
C GLN A 69 11.75 14.59 -5.67
N SER A 70 11.42 14.53 -4.37
CA SER A 70 12.25 13.84 -3.39
C SER A 70 12.25 12.33 -3.62
N ILE A 71 11.11 11.74 -3.98
CA ILE A 71 10.98 10.33 -4.33
C ILE A 71 11.80 10.04 -5.60
N GLU A 72 11.63 10.82 -6.66
CA GLU A 72 12.39 10.68 -7.91
C GLU A 72 13.91 10.73 -7.67
N ARG A 73 14.39 11.64 -6.81
CA ARG A 73 15.81 11.67 -6.40
C ARG A 73 16.23 10.43 -5.61
N THR A 74 15.34 9.90 -4.78
CA THR A 74 15.64 8.70 -3.96
C THR A 74 15.76 7.44 -4.81
N VAL A 75 15.03 7.36 -5.93
CA VAL A 75 15.12 6.25 -6.89
C VAL A 75 16.56 6.09 -7.40
N GLY A 76 17.16 7.18 -7.86
CA GLY A 76 18.53 7.16 -8.39
C GLY A 76 18.71 6.14 -9.52
N ASP A 77 19.57 5.15 -9.29
CA ASP A 77 19.82 3.99 -10.17
C ASP A 77 18.96 2.76 -9.80
N GLY A 78 18.02 2.92 -8.87
CA GLY A 78 17.10 1.87 -8.43
C GLY A 78 15.86 1.74 -9.30
N GLU A 79 14.96 0.90 -8.85
CA GLU A 79 13.67 0.64 -9.49
C GLU A 79 12.54 1.21 -8.65
N LEU A 80 11.60 1.91 -9.31
CA LEU A 80 10.40 2.49 -8.70
C LEU A 80 9.18 1.66 -9.06
N PHE A 81 8.44 1.25 -8.05
CA PHE A 81 7.12 0.65 -8.19
C PHE A 81 6.08 1.56 -7.56
N VAL A 82 5.00 1.83 -8.28
CA VAL A 82 3.88 2.65 -7.83
C VAL A 82 2.63 1.78 -7.80
N GLU A 83 1.88 1.83 -6.71
CA GLU A 83 0.68 0.99 -6.51
C GLU A 83 0.97 -0.52 -6.68
N ARG A 84 2.12 -0.96 -6.17
CA ARG A 84 2.57 -2.35 -6.34
C ARG A 84 1.72 -3.32 -5.54
N GLU A 85 1.02 -4.20 -6.24
CA GLU A 85 0.33 -5.35 -5.65
C GLU A 85 1.33 -6.45 -5.31
N MET A 86 1.28 -6.94 -4.08
CA MET A 86 2.16 -7.97 -3.54
C MET A 86 1.32 -8.99 -2.79
N THR A 87 1.56 -10.25 -3.04
CA THR A 87 0.77 -11.35 -2.47
C THR A 87 1.67 -12.50 -2.06
N LEU A 88 1.40 -13.06 -0.89
CA LEU A 88 2.04 -14.26 -0.39
C LEU A 88 1.01 -15.36 -0.16
N ASN A 89 1.41 -16.61 -0.38
CA ASN A 89 0.68 -17.79 0.06
C ASN A 89 0.97 -18.10 1.55
N GLU A 90 0.38 -19.15 2.10
CA GLU A 90 0.56 -19.57 3.51
C GLU A 90 2.00 -20.00 3.84
N ASN A 91 2.80 -20.37 2.83
CA ASN A 91 4.20 -20.71 2.99
C ASN A 91 5.11 -19.46 2.92
N LEU A 92 4.53 -18.25 2.80
CA LEU A 92 5.21 -16.97 2.60
C LEU A 92 6.01 -16.90 1.30
N GLU A 93 5.53 -17.58 0.26
CA GLU A 93 6.05 -17.52 -1.10
C GLU A 93 5.18 -16.57 -1.94
N GLU A 94 5.81 -15.89 -2.90
CA GLU A 94 5.07 -15.00 -3.82
C GLU A 94 4.07 -15.79 -4.66
N THR A 95 2.87 -15.26 -4.80
CA THR A 95 1.81 -15.80 -5.65
C THR A 95 1.02 -14.68 -6.32
N GLY A 96 0.16 -15.00 -7.28
CA GLY A 96 -0.65 -14.00 -7.97
C GLY A 96 -1.75 -13.40 -7.10
N TRP A 97 -2.10 -12.15 -7.39
CA TRP A 97 -3.12 -11.41 -6.63
C TRP A 97 -4.46 -12.12 -6.55
N PHE A 98 -4.85 -12.81 -7.60
CA PHE A 98 -6.12 -13.54 -7.69
C PHE A 98 -5.97 -15.07 -7.58
N ASP A 99 -4.78 -15.58 -7.27
CA ASP A 99 -4.54 -17.00 -7.18
C ASP A 99 -5.32 -17.63 -6.01
N SER A 100 -5.68 -18.88 -6.17
CA SER A 100 -6.50 -19.61 -5.19
C SER A 100 -5.78 -19.85 -3.86
N ASP A 101 -4.47 -19.80 -3.83
CA ASP A 101 -3.61 -19.94 -2.66
C ASP A 101 -3.20 -18.60 -2.05
N ALA A 102 -3.62 -17.47 -2.63
CA ALA A 102 -3.36 -16.14 -2.08
C ALA A 102 -3.87 -16.03 -0.63
N TRP A 103 -2.94 -15.85 0.30
CA TRP A 103 -3.21 -15.80 1.73
C TRP A 103 -3.12 -14.39 2.29
N PHE A 104 -2.03 -13.66 2.02
CA PHE A 104 -1.86 -12.28 2.46
C PHE A 104 -1.56 -11.36 1.29
N ARG A 105 -2.25 -10.22 1.24
CA ARG A 105 -2.17 -9.22 0.16
C ARG A 105 -1.84 -7.85 0.72
N GLY A 106 -0.93 -7.16 0.07
CA GLY A 106 -0.65 -5.75 0.30
C GLY A 106 -0.50 -5.00 -1.01
N LYS A 107 -0.98 -3.77 -1.03
CA LYS A 107 -0.78 -2.84 -2.14
C LYS A 107 0.01 -1.66 -1.58
N LEU A 108 1.21 -1.46 -2.11
CA LEU A 108 2.14 -0.45 -1.65
C LEU A 108 2.05 0.77 -2.55
N ASP A 109 1.79 1.94 -1.98
CA ASP A 109 1.66 3.17 -2.76
C ASP A 109 2.97 3.49 -3.49
N VAL A 110 4.11 3.41 -2.79
CA VAL A 110 5.45 3.59 -3.36
C VAL A 110 6.40 2.56 -2.78
N LEU A 111 7.10 1.86 -3.67
CA LEU A 111 8.23 1.00 -3.33
C LEU A 111 9.42 1.36 -4.22
N ILE A 112 10.55 1.63 -3.62
CA ILE A 112 11.84 1.84 -4.31
C ILE A 112 12.77 0.71 -3.90
N VAL A 113 13.33 0.00 -4.86
CA VAL A 113 14.36 -1.03 -4.62
C VAL A 113 15.66 -0.55 -5.26
N ARG A 114 16.71 -0.43 -4.42
CA ARG A 114 18.03 0.00 -4.85
C ARG A 114 19.12 -0.84 -4.19
N GLY A 115 19.73 -1.72 -4.95
CA GLY A 115 20.67 -2.70 -4.45
C GLY A 115 20.05 -3.53 -3.33
N LYS A 116 20.65 -3.50 -2.14
CA LYS A 116 20.20 -4.25 -0.96
C LYS A 116 19.23 -3.48 -0.05
N THR A 117 18.77 -2.33 -0.48
CA THR A 117 17.88 -1.47 0.32
C THR A 117 16.59 -1.22 -0.43
N ALA A 118 15.47 -1.37 0.27
CA ALA A 118 14.16 -0.92 -0.19
C ALA A 118 13.64 0.24 0.66
N VAL A 119 12.85 1.12 0.04
CA VAL A 119 12.11 2.19 0.70
C VAL A 119 10.65 2.04 0.36
N VAL A 120 9.81 1.91 1.38
CA VAL A 120 8.36 1.82 1.26
C VAL A 120 7.75 3.10 1.81
N MET A 121 6.90 3.74 1.04
CA MET A 121 6.16 4.92 1.49
C MET A 121 4.67 4.71 1.27
N ASP A 122 3.88 5.13 2.25
CA ASP A 122 2.42 5.05 2.25
C ASP A 122 1.84 6.46 2.43
N TRP A 123 0.98 6.87 1.50
CA TRP A 123 0.37 8.19 1.50
C TRP A 123 -0.67 8.33 2.61
N LYS A 124 -0.60 9.41 3.39
CA LYS A 124 -1.60 9.71 4.41
C LYS A 124 -2.14 11.12 4.24
N THR A 125 -3.31 11.23 3.64
CA THR A 125 -4.00 12.51 3.38
C THR A 125 -4.88 13.00 4.52
N GLY A 126 -5.08 12.16 5.56
CA GLY A 126 -5.92 12.47 6.72
C GLY A 126 -5.13 12.74 8.00
N LYS A 127 -5.86 12.78 9.13
CA LYS A 127 -5.21 12.87 10.44
C LYS A 127 -4.32 11.65 10.65
N ARG A 128 -3.03 11.91 10.85
CA ARG A 128 -2.03 10.86 11.10
C ARG A 128 -2.38 10.14 12.39
N LYS A 129 -2.74 8.86 12.27
CA LYS A 129 -2.64 7.88 13.34
C LYS A 129 -1.50 6.97 12.95
N PRO A 130 -0.35 7.03 13.63
CA PRO A 130 0.76 6.14 13.32
C PRO A 130 0.30 4.71 13.60
N ASP A 131 0.17 3.92 12.56
CA ASP A 131 -0.09 2.49 12.65
C ASP A 131 1.09 1.76 12.02
N PHE A 132 2.10 1.55 12.83
CA PHE A 132 3.36 0.95 12.41
C PHE A 132 3.20 -0.50 11.96
N ASP A 133 2.18 -1.21 12.43
CA ASP A 133 1.88 -2.60 12.01
C ASP A 133 1.68 -2.69 10.49
N GLN A 134 1.07 -1.65 9.87
CA GLN A 134 0.93 -1.59 8.40
C GLN A 134 2.29 -1.55 7.72
N LEU A 135 3.18 -0.71 8.21
CA LEU A 135 4.53 -0.56 7.65
C LEU A 135 5.37 -1.81 7.87
N GLU A 136 5.23 -2.48 9.01
CA GLU A 136 5.91 -3.75 9.29
C GLU A 136 5.44 -4.87 8.35
N MET A 137 4.13 -4.94 8.08
CA MET A 137 3.58 -5.89 7.11
C MET A 137 4.08 -5.61 5.69
N PHE A 138 4.19 -4.35 5.30
CA PHE A 138 4.76 -3.98 3.99
C PHE A 138 6.25 -4.30 3.90
N ALA A 139 7.01 -4.13 5.00
CA ALA A 139 8.40 -4.55 5.06
C ALA A 139 8.54 -6.07 4.91
N LEU A 140 7.66 -6.85 5.58
CA LEU A 140 7.63 -8.32 5.44
C LEU A 140 7.36 -8.75 3.99
N LEU A 141 6.35 -8.17 3.33
CA LEU A 141 6.05 -8.44 1.92
C LEU A 141 7.27 -8.14 1.05
N THR A 142 7.92 -6.99 1.29
CA THR A 142 9.10 -6.57 0.51
C THR A 142 10.24 -7.57 0.67
N TRP A 143 10.59 -8.01 1.88
CA TRP A 143 11.66 -8.99 2.09
C TRP A 143 11.36 -10.36 1.50
N LYS A 144 10.08 -10.75 1.44
CA LYS A 144 9.71 -12.05 0.88
C LYS A 144 9.74 -12.07 -0.64
N ILE A 145 9.40 -10.95 -1.27
CA ILE A 145 9.31 -10.83 -2.73
C ILE A 145 10.64 -10.38 -3.35
N PHE A 146 11.45 -9.64 -2.60
CA PHE A 146 12.78 -9.17 -3.03
C PHE A 146 13.86 -9.77 -2.12
N PRO A 147 14.27 -11.03 -2.36
CA PRO A 147 15.20 -11.74 -1.47
C PRO A 147 16.60 -11.12 -1.40
N GLU A 148 16.97 -10.25 -2.37
CA GLU A 148 18.21 -9.49 -2.38
C GLU A 148 18.22 -8.32 -1.39
N VAL A 149 17.04 -7.91 -0.88
CA VAL A 149 16.90 -6.78 0.03
C VAL A 149 17.24 -7.17 1.46
N ASP A 150 18.30 -6.58 2.00
CA ASP A 150 18.73 -6.76 3.40
C ASP A 150 18.07 -5.73 4.34
N LYS A 151 17.70 -4.55 3.82
CA LYS A 151 17.17 -3.43 4.60
C LYS A 151 15.94 -2.81 3.97
N VAL A 152 14.87 -2.73 4.74
CA VAL A 152 13.67 -1.98 4.36
C VAL A 152 13.51 -0.77 5.26
N LYS A 153 13.35 0.41 4.65
CA LYS A 153 12.96 1.65 5.32
C LYS A 153 11.49 1.91 4.99
N THR A 154 10.72 2.23 5.99
CA THR A 154 9.29 2.48 5.81
C THR A 154 8.91 3.85 6.36
N SER A 155 7.97 4.53 5.72
CA SER A 155 7.47 5.82 6.20
C SER A 155 6.03 6.08 5.75
N PHE A 156 5.30 6.82 6.58
CA PHE A 156 4.10 7.54 6.14
C PHE A 156 4.53 8.91 5.59
N VAL A 157 3.93 9.35 4.52
CA VAL A 157 4.22 10.61 3.84
C VAL A 157 2.94 11.37 3.48
#